data_b94d3e3c1d4bf1104125f4553a43fa8f
#
_entry.id   b94d3e3c1d4bf1104125f4553a43fa8f
#
_cell.length_a   1.000
_cell.length_b   1.000
_cell.length_c   1.000
_cell.angle_alpha   90.00
_cell.angle_beta   90.00
_cell.angle_gamma   90.00
#
_symmetry.space_group_name_H-M   'P 1'
#
loop_
_entity.id
_entity.type
_entity.pdbx_description
1 polymer ?
#
loop_
_entity_poly.entity_id
_entity_poly.type
_entity_poly.pdbx_seq_one_letter_code
_entity_poly.pdbx_strand_id
1 'polypeptide(L)'
;MSKGKYYFSKSLEKGLSILALFNRDTPILTQSVIAKTLGLNMTSTYRYINTLVEMGYLAKDSKTKEIQPSTNCLLLCINLMQATDNLKMVGQIVDEIHSKHNISIDVALAVNDTLVRIYHREAREALTYSLPETSRDCLHNTALGKAYLASLDDDELKEKIDGLVLEAKTAKTIVDKEKLFEEIQLAKKDRYAIQVEEYLAGVLAIAAPLYDPISGSGVGAVSFDFSVLEESRESMQKRYGTLILATGERLSQMLPSTNRLKL
;
A
#
# COMPACT_ATOMS: atom_id res chain seq x y z
N MET A 1 -4.06 33.38 2.33
CA MET A 1 -2.81 33.48 1.56
C MET A 1 -1.81 32.48 2.16
N SER A 2 -1.55 31.39 1.47
CA SER A 2 -0.73 30.26 1.95
C SER A 2 0.76 30.64 2.03
N LYS A 3 1.33 30.69 3.22
CA LYS A 3 2.76 30.89 3.49
C LYS A 3 3.67 29.73 3.05
N GLY A 4 3.11 28.60 2.57
CA GLY A 4 3.88 27.38 2.26
C GLY A 4 4.64 27.37 0.92
N LYS A 5 4.43 28.33 0.03
CA LYS A 5 4.93 28.28 -1.35
C LYS A 5 6.37 28.80 -1.56
N TYR A 6 6.95 29.47 -0.56
CA TYR A 6 8.26 30.14 -0.70
C TYR A 6 9.48 29.19 -0.52
N TYR A 7 9.29 28.05 0.13
CA TYR A 7 10.40 27.11 0.41
C TYR A 7 10.32 25.80 -0.38
N PHE A 8 9.38 25.69 -1.34
CA PHE A 8 9.21 24.49 -2.15
C PHE A 8 10.21 24.46 -3.33
N SER A 9 11.10 23.47 -3.33
CA SER A 9 12.08 23.27 -4.41
C SER A 9 11.49 22.46 -5.56
N LYS A 10 11.05 23.14 -6.61
CA LYS A 10 10.56 22.48 -7.84
C LYS A 10 11.58 21.58 -8.53
N SER A 11 12.87 21.82 -8.32
CA SER A 11 13.93 20.96 -8.89
C SER A 11 14.03 19.65 -8.14
N LEU A 12 13.94 19.68 -6.81
CA LEU A 12 13.90 18.49 -5.97
C LEU A 12 12.64 17.65 -6.24
N GLU A 13 11.47 18.29 -6.29
CA GLU A 13 10.21 17.65 -6.66
C GLU A 13 10.36 16.86 -7.97
N LYS A 14 10.88 17.48 -9.03
CA LYS A 14 11.06 16.84 -10.34
C LYS A 14 12.05 15.68 -10.28
N GLY A 15 13.13 15.82 -9.54
CA GLY A 15 14.08 14.73 -9.33
C GLY A 15 13.46 13.51 -8.65
N LEU A 16 12.71 13.73 -7.57
CA LEU A 16 11.99 12.67 -6.87
C LEU A 16 10.87 12.07 -7.73
N SER A 17 10.14 12.89 -8.50
CA SER A 17 9.10 12.43 -9.42
C SER A 17 9.68 11.52 -10.52
N ILE A 18 10.91 11.75 -10.98
CA ILE A 18 11.59 10.86 -11.93
C ILE A 18 11.84 9.49 -11.30
N LEU A 19 12.33 9.43 -10.06
CA LEU A 19 12.55 8.15 -9.35
C LEU A 19 11.23 7.40 -9.12
N ALA A 20 10.14 8.10 -8.85
CA ALA A 20 8.82 7.51 -8.62
C ALA A 20 8.16 6.92 -9.88
N LEU A 21 8.68 7.17 -11.09
CA LEU A 21 8.17 6.54 -12.32
C LEU A 21 8.58 5.07 -12.45
N PHE A 22 9.67 4.67 -11.80
CA PHE A 22 10.16 3.30 -11.91
C PHE A 22 9.36 2.38 -10.98
N ASN A 23 8.77 1.35 -11.56
CA ASN A 23 8.02 0.31 -10.85
C ASN A 23 8.13 -1.02 -11.61
N ARG A 24 7.38 -2.04 -11.17
CA ARG A 24 7.42 -3.37 -11.78
C ARG A 24 7.04 -3.36 -13.26
N ASP A 25 6.08 -2.51 -13.66
CA ASP A 25 5.58 -2.43 -15.03
C ASP A 25 6.48 -1.54 -15.92
N THR A 26 7.20 -0.61 -15.29
CA THR A 26 8.10 0.35 -15.95
C THR A 26 9.50 0.32 -15.33
N PRO A 27 10.21 -0.83 -15.32
CA PRO A 27 11.52 -0.97 -14.69
C PRO A 27 12.63 -0.23 -15.44
N ILE A 28 12.43 0.01 -16.74
CA ILE A 28 13.37 0.68 -17.65
C ILE A 28 12.61 1.75 -18.43
N LEU A 29 13.14 2.94 -18.47
CA LEU A 29 12.55 4.09 -19.17
C LEU A 29 13.59 4.80 -20.04
N THR A 30 13.12 5.56 -21.04
CA THR A 30 13.97 6.49 -21.79
C THR A 30 13.71 7.94 -21.36
N GLN A 31 14.65 8.83 -21.64
CA GLN A 31 14.50 10.26 -21.35
C GLN A 31 13.22 10.86 -21.97
N SER A 32 12.88 10.46 -23.18
CA SER A 32 11.68 10.94 -23.87
C SER A 32 10.38 10.50 -23.19
N VAL A 33 10.32 9.25 -22.72
CA VAL A 33 9.17 8.73 -21.96
C VAL A 33 9.04 9.50 -20.65
N ILE A 34 10.12 9.65 -19.89
CA ILE A 34 10.13 10.40 -18.62
C ILE A 34 9.66 11.85 -18.85
N ALA A 35 10.20 12.55 -19.88
CA ALA A 35 9.79 13.90 -20.19
C ALA A 35 8.31 14.01 -20.51
N LYS A 36 7.79 13.09 -21.35
CA LYS A 36 6.38 13.06 -21.74
C LYS A 36 5.46 12.78 -20.54
N THR A 37 5.80 11.78 -19.72
CA THR A 37 4.97 11.37 -18.57
C THR A 37 4.87 12.47 -17.52
N LEU A 38 5.97 13.18 -17.24
CA LEU A 38 6.00 14.26 -16.25
C LEU A 38 5.68 15.66 -16.81
N GLY A 39 5.38 15.78 -18.11
CA GLY A 39 5.14 17.07 -18.75
C GLY A 39 6.35 18.01 -18.70
N LEU A 40 7.57 17.48 -18.73
CA LEU A 40 8.80 18.24 -18.64
C LEU A 40 9.41 18.49 -20.03
N ASN A 41 10.11 19.63 -20.20
CA ASN A 41 10.91 19.80 -21.41
C ASN A 41 12.17 18.90 -21.38
N MET A 42 12.66 18.54 -22.57
CA MET A 42 13.78 17.60 -22.75
C MET A 42 15.08 18.06 -22.07
N THR A 43 15.37 19.37 -22.09
CA THR A 43 16.59 19.92 -21.49
C THR A 43 16.58 19.80 -19.97
N SER A 44 15.47 20.14 -19.33
CA SER A 44 15.33 19.99 -17.88
C SER A 44 15.37 18.52 -17.46
N THR A 45 14.66 17.65 -18.20
CA THR A 45 14.66 16.21 -17.93
C THR A 45 16.09 15.64 -18.04
N TYR A 46 16.86 16.03 -19.07
CA TYR A 46 18.26 15.64 -19.21
C TYR A 46 19.09 16.02 -17.99
N ARG A 47 18.96 17.25 -17.50
CA ARG A 47 19.71 17.74 -16.33
C ARG A 47 19.38 16.95 -15.07
N TYR A 48 18.09 16.69 -14.80
CA TYR A 48 17.69 15.93 -13.62
C TYR A 48 18.15 14.46 -13.69
N ILE A 49 18.00 13.83 -14.86
CA ILE A 49 18.47 12.44 -15.06
C ILE A 49 19.98 12.37 -14.85
N ASN A 50 20.75 13.28 -15.46
CA ASN A 50 22.21 13.26 -15.30
C ASN A 50 22.64 13.50 -13.85
N THR A 51 21.96 14.39 -13.12
CA THR A 51 22.22 14.56 -11.69
C THR A 51 21.98 13.26 -10.92
N LEU A 52 20.86 12.56 -11.18
CA LEU A 52 20.57 11.28 -10.53
C LEU A 52 21.56 10.17 -10.93
N VAL A 53 22.07 10.20 -12.17
CA VAL A 53 23.12 9.28 -12.64
C VAL A 53 24.45 9.58 -11.95
N GLU A 54 24.88 10.83 -11.91
CA GLU A 54 26.11 11.25 -11.21
C GLU A 54 26.06 10.95 -9.70
N MET A 55 24.88 11.10 -9.09
CA MET A 55 24.67 10.74 -7.70
C MET A 55 24.54 9.21 -7.50
N GLY A 56 24.53 8.42 -8.58
CA GLY A 56 24.44 6.97 -8.55
C GLY A 56 23.06 6.40 -8.22
N TYR A 57 21.99 7.20 -8.28
CA TYR A 57 20.61 6.70 -8.09
C TYR A 57 20.02 6.10 -9.37
N LEU A 58 20.45 6.55 -10.54
CA LEU A 58 20.08 5.98 -11.82
C LEU A 58 21.31 5.47 -12.56
N ALA A 59 21.13 4.43 -13.35
CA ALA A 59 22.07 3.97 -14.35
C ALA A 59 21.52 4.27 -15.74
N LYS A 60 22.37 4.72 -16.66
CA LYS A 60 22.01 5.01 -18.05
C LYS A 60 22.94 4.25 -18.98
N ASP A 61 22.36 3.42 -19.84
CA ASP A 61 23.11 2.73 -20.89
C ASP A 61 23.54 3.74 -21.97
N SER A 62 24.83 3.72 -22.32
CA SER A 62 25.41 4.64 -23.29
C SER A 62 24.99 4.38 -24.73
N LYS A 63 24.59 3.11 -25.06
CA LYS A 63 24.19 2.67 -26.40
C LYS A 63 22.69 2.76 -26.59
N THR A 64 21.90 2.11 -25.72
CA THR A 64 20.43 2.03 -25.83
C THR A 64 19.75 3.29 -25.32
N LYS A 65 20.45 4.12 -24.50
CA LYS A 65 19.89 5.29 -23.80
C LYS A 65 18.82 4.95 -22.77
N GLU A 66 18.69 3.68 -22.42
CA GLU A 66 17.84 3.19 -21.39
C GLU A 66 18.32 3.62 -20.01
N ILE A 67 17.37 3.89 -19.11
CA ILE A 67 17.58 4.39 -17.78
C ILE A 67 16.86 3.47 -16.82
N GLN A 68 17.54 3.08 -15.74
CA GLN A 68 17.00 2.22 -14.70
C GLN A 68 17.51 2.65 -13.32
N PRO A 69 16.80 2.31 -12.22
CA PRO A 69 17.31 2.52 -10.87
C PRO A 69 18.60 1.75 -10.63
N SER A 70 19.48 2.33 -9.83
CA SER A 70 20.74 1.70 -9.45
C SER A 70 20.74 1.22 -7.99
N THR A 71 21.81 0.57 -7.56
CA THR A 71 22.02 0.05 -6.21
C THR A 71 21.90 1.13 -5.12
N ASN A 72 22.19 2.40 -5.43
CA ASN A 72 22.05 3.48 -4.43
C ASN A 72 20.59 3.75 -4.06
N CYS A 73 19.63 3.48 -4.95
CA CYS A 73 18.21 3.50 -4.57
C CYS A 73 17.91 2.44 -3.50
N LEU A 74 18.43 1.23 -3.67
CA LEU A 74 18.27 0.15 -2.69
C LEU A 74 18.91 0.52 -1.34
N LEU A 75 20.14 1.05 -1.37
CA LEU A 75 20.83 1.50 -0.16
C LEU A 75 20.07 2.63 0.56
N LEU A 76 19.52 3.58 -0.19
CA LEU A 76 18.69 4.65 0.38
C LEU A 76 17.46 4.05 1.09
N CYS A 77 16.74 3.14 0.45
CA CYS A 77 15.59 2.46 1.04
C CYS A 77 15.98 1.70 2.32
N ILE A 78 17.06 0.91 2.27
CA ILE A 78 17.57 0.15 3.44
C ILE A 78 17.92 1.10 4.59
N ASN A 79 18.67 2.17 4.31
CA ASN A 79 19.06 3.13 5.33
C ASN A 79 17.87 3.85 5.97
N LEU A 80 16.88 4.25 5.16
CA LEU A 80 15.64 4.87 5.65
C LEU A 80 14.81 3.88 6.49
N MET A 81 14.73 2.62 6.08
CA MET A 81 14.06 1.58 6.85
C MET A 81 14.76 1.32 8.18
N GLN A 82 16.11 1.31 8.21
CA GLN A 82 16.90 1.12 9.43
C GLN A 82 16.87 2.34 10.37
N ALA A 83 16.67 3.53 9.82
CA ALA A 83 16.56 4.76 10.61
C ALA A 83 15.25 4.84 11.42
N THR A 84 14.30 3.95 11.15
CA THR A 84 13.02 3.89 11.86
C THR A 84 12.86 2.52 12.51
N ASP A 85 12.88 2.45 13.83
CA ASP A 85 12.64 1.21 14.58
C ASP A 85 11.21 0.64 14.36
N ASN A 86 10.30 1.48 13.87
CA ASN A 86 8.89 1.16 13.71
C ASN A 86 8.65 -0.04 12.80
N LEU A 87 9.32 -0.13 11.64
CA LEU A 87 9.16 -1.28 10.73
C LEU A 87 9.68 -2.57 11.33
N LYS A 88 10.75 -2.50 12.14
CA LYS A 88 11.26 -3.65 12.88
C LYS A 88 10.23 -4.13 13.91
N MET A 89 9.58 -3.20 14.62
CA MET A 89 8.54 -3.53 15.59
C MET A 89 7.30 -4.12 14.92
N VAL A 90 6.89 -3.58 13.75
CA VAL A 90 5.82 -4.18 12.91
C VAL A 90 6.17 -5.62 12.58
N GLY A 91 7.40 -5.87 12.10
CA GLY A 91 7.87 -7.22 11.78
C GLY A 91 7.80 -8.16 12.98
N GLN A 92 8.25 -7.73 14.16
CA GLN A 92 8.20 -8.55 15.38
C GLN A 92 6.77 -8.95 15.77
N ILE A 93 5.81 -8.02 15.70
CA ILE A 93 4.40 -8.31 16.00
C ILE A 93 3.83 -9.32 15.00
N VAL A 94 4.09 -9.12 13.70
CA VAL A 94 3.60 -10.02 12.65
C VAL A 94 4.23 -11.41 12.80
N ASP A 95 5.54 -11.50 13.05
CA ASP A 95 6.27 -12.76 13.22
C ASP A 95 5.79 -13.54 14.46
N GLU A 96 5.47 -12.84 15.56
CA GLU A 96 4.87 -13.44 16.76
C GLU A 96 3.52 -14.11 16.42
N ILE A 97 2.62 -13.39 15.75
CA ILE A 97 1.29 -13.88 15.42
C ILE A 97 1.37 -15.02 14.39
N HIS A 98 2.17 -14.83 13.34
CA HIS A 98 2.42 -15.84 12.32
C HIS A 98 2.96 -17.15 12.94
N SER A 99 3.97 -17.06 13.80
CA SER A 99 4.58 -18.24 14.44
C SER A 99 3.61 -19.00 15.33
N LYS A 100 2.68 -18.29 15.99
CA LYS A 100 1.70 -18.88 16.90
C LYS A 100 0.52 -19.50 16.16
N HIS A 101 0.07 -18.90 15.06
CA HIS A 101 -1.18 -19.28 14.40
C HIS A 101 -0.98 -19.89 13.02
N ASN A 102 0.22 -19.81 12.43
CA ASN A 102 0.55 -20.25 11.07
C ASN A 102 -0.42 -19.69 10.02
N ILE A 103 -0.65 -18.38 10.03
CA ILE A 103 -1.54 -17.67 9.10
C ILE A 103 -0.74 -16.72 8.21
N SER A 104 -1.19 -16.53 6.99
CA SER A 104 -0.65 -15.49 6.10
C SER A 104 -1.09 -14.12 6.58
N ILE A 105 -0.15 -13.17 6.66
CA ILE A 105 -0.40 -11.82 7.19
C ILE A 105 0.21 -10.80 6.25
N ASP A 106 -0.59 -9.84 5.83
CA ASP A 106 -0.15 -8.66 5.08
C ASP A 106 -0.39 -7.38 5.89
N VAL A 107 0.60 -6.49 5.88
CA VAL A 107 0.49 -5.14 6.44
C VAL A 107 0.73 -4.14 5.32
N ALA A 108 -0.21 -3.24 5.09
CA ALA A 108 -0.12 -2.23 4.04
C ALA A 108 -0.41 -0.82 4.58
N LEU A 109 0.29 0.18 4.04
CA LEU A 109 0.03 1.59 4.29
C LEU A 109 -0.55 2.26 3.05
N ALA A 110 -1.44 3.22 3.26
CA ALA A 110 -2.00 4.03 2.19
C ALA A 110 -1.05 5.17 1.83
N VAL A 111 -0.66 5.23 0.56
CA VAL A 111 0.17 6.30 -0.01
C VAL A 111 -0.47 6.75 -1.32
N ASN A 112 -0.92 8.00 -1.39
CA ASN A 112 -1.54 8.57 -2.60
C ASN A 112 -2.60 7.63 -3.21
N ASP A 113 -3.55 7.16 -2.39
CA ASP A 113 -4.65 6.29 -2.80
C ASP A 113 -4.26 4.86 -3.24
N THR A 114 -3.04 4.49 -2.94
CA THR A 114 -2.51 3.15 -3.23
C THR A 114 -2.15 2.48 -1.91
N LEU A 115 -2.56 1.24 -1.70
CA LEU A 115 -2.04 0.44 -0.60
C LEU A 115 -0.68 -0.13 -1.00
N VAL A 116 0.34 0.21 -0.21
CA VAL A 116 1.70 -0.29 -0.36
C VAL A 116 1.97 -1.29 0.74
N ARG A 117 2.22 -2.54 0.37
CA ARG A 117 2.56 -3.60 1.33
C ARG A 117 3.95 -3.35 1.92
N ILE A 118 4.00 -3.15 3.23
CA ILE A 118 5.24 -2.88 3.96
C ILE A 118 5.80 -4.11 4.67
N TYR A 119 4.96 -5.12 4.94
CA TYR A 119 5.36 -6.36 5.57
C TYR A 119 4.46 -7.51 5.15
N HIS A 120 5.05 -8.71 5.02
CA HIS A 120 4.34 -9.92 4.63
C HIS A 120 4.94 -11.15 5.32
N ARG A 121 4.08 -12.06 5.74
CA ARG A 121 4.42 -13.44 6.11
C ARG A 121 3.42 -14.38 5.48
N GLU A 122 3.94 -15.47 4.90
CA GLU A 122 3.14 -16.51 4.28
C GLU A 122 3.06 -17.73 5.20
N ALA A 123 1.87 -18.33 5.36
CA ALA A 123 1.69 -19.56 6.11
C ALA A 123 2.42 -20.72 5.43
N ARG A 124 2.89 -21.70 6.23
CA ARG A 124 3.82 -22.74 5.76
C ARG A 124 3.26 -23.67 4.69
N GLU A 125 1.99 -23.80 4.53
CA GLU A 125 1.35 -24.71 3.55
C GLU A 125 0.28 -23.97 2.76
N ALA A 126 0.35 -22.63 2.75
CA ALA A 126 -0.61 -21.81 2.01
C ALA A 126 -0.55 -22.11 0.52
N LEU A 127 -1.70 -22.15 -0.13
CA LEU A 127 -1.76 -22.00 -1.58
C LEU A 127 -1.06 -20.69 -1.92
N THR A 128 0.01 -20.78 -2.70
CA THR A 128 0.87 -19.64 -3.05
C THR A 128 0.05 -18.58 -3.80
N TYR A 129 -0.46 -17.63 -3.06
CA TYR A 129 -1.13 -16.46 -3.58
C TYR A 129 -0.46 -15.25 -2.95
N SER A 130 -0.03 -14.34 -3.76
CA SER A 130 0.58 -13.11 -3.30
C SER A 130 -0.22 -11.92 -3.80
N LEU A 131 -0.67 -11.07 -2.89
CA LEU A 131 -1.15 -9.73 -3.27
C LEU A 131 -0.01 -8.97 -3.94
N PRO A 132 -0.29 -8.13 -4.95
CA PRO A 132 0.70 -7.24 -5.53
C PRO A 132 1.31 -6.35 -4.42
N GLU A 133 2.59 -6.02 -4.54
CA GLU A 133 3.27 -5.13 -3.58
C GLU A 133 2.63 -3.74 -3.51
N THR A 134 1.97 -3.31 -4.59
CA THR A 134 1.21 -2.08 -4.67
C THR A 134 -0.18 -2.37 -5.25
N SER A 135 -1.24 -1.96 -4.55
CA SER A 135 -2.63 -2.23 -4.94
C SER A 135 -3.39 -0.92 -5.11
N ARG A 136 -3.33 -0.36 -6.31
CA ARG A 136 -4.19 0.80 -6.68
C ARG A 136 -5.62 0.34 -6.99
N ASP A 137 -5.72 -0.81 -7.67
CA ASP A 137 -6.98 -1.31 -8.23
C ASP A 137 -7.66 -2.37 -7.34
N CYS A 138 -7.20 -2.51 -6.08
CA CYS A 138 -7.65 -3.57 -5.19
C CYS A 138 -8.35 -3.06 -3.91
N LEU A 139 -8.72 -1.77 -3.86
CA LEU A 139 -9.39 -1.20 -2.68
C LEU A 139 -10.80 -1.79 -2.46
N HIS A 140 -11.51 -2.13 -3.54
CA HIS A 140 -12.89 -2.59 -3.47
C HIS A 140 -13.03 -4.11 -3.28
N ASN A 141 -12.02 -4.90 -3.65
CA ASN A 141 -12.13 -6.36 -3.76
C ASN A 141 -11.17 -7.14 -2.84
N THR A 142 -10.35 -6.44 -2.03
CA THR A 142 -9.49 -7.06 -1.00
C THR A 142 -9.96 -6.69 0.41
N ALA A 143 -9.73 -7.56 1.38
CA ALA A 143 -10.03 -7.24 2.78
C ALA A 143 -9.21 -6.04 3.26
N LEU A 144 -7.92 -5.94 2.88
CA LEU A 144 -7.05 -4.79 3.17
C LEU A 144 -7.65 -3.49 2.65
N GLY A 145 -8.09 -3.47 1.38
CA GLY A 145 -8.69 -2.30 0.76
C GLY A 145 -10.00 -1.87 1.45
N LYS A 146 -10.88 -2.83 1.70
CA LYS A 146 -12.15 -2.57 2.40
C LYS A 146 -11.93 -2.08 3.84
N ALA A 147 -10.95 -2.64 4.57
CA ALA A 147 -10.62 -2.19 5.91
C ALA A 147 -10.04 -0.77 5.91
N TYR A 148 -9.18 -0.44 4.95
CA TYR A 148 -8.71 0.94 4.79
C TYR A 148 -9.87 1.89 4.45
N LEU A 149 -10.75 1.55 3.50
CA LEU A 149 -11.93 2.36 3.19
C LEU A 149 -12.83 2.55 4.41
N ALA A 150 -12.98 1.53 5.26
CA ALA A 150 -13.75 1.61 6.49
C ALA A 150 -13.13 2.55 7.55
N SER A 151 -11.87 2.93 7.41
CA SER A 151 -11.20 3.89 8.32
C SER A 151 -11.42 5.36 7.94
N LEU A 152 -11.96 5.64 6.76
CA LEU A 152 -12.24 6.99 6.26
C LEU A 152 -13.53 7.52 6.87
N ASP A 153 -13.70 8.83 6.96
CA ASP A 153 -15.03 9.40 7.24
C ASP A 153 -15.99 9.20 6.06
N ASP A 154 -17.28 9.51 6.23
CA ASP A 154 -18.28 9.17 5.22
C ASP A 154 -18.17 10.04 3.97
N ASP A 155 -17.71 11.27 4.07
CA ASP A 155 -17.53 12.17 2.94
C ASP A 155 -16.29 11.76 2.13
N GLU A 156 -15.17 11.49 2.80
CA GLU A 156 -13.95 10.93 2.18
C GLU A 156 -14.22 9.57 1.53
N LEU A 157 -15.00 8.69 2.21
CA LEU A 157 -15.36 7.38 1.68
C LEU A 157 -16.17 7.49 0.38
N LYS A 158 -17.17 8.38 0.34
CA LYS A 158 -17.98 8.60 -0.87
C LYS A 158 -17.14 9.11 -2.02
N GLU A 159 -16.34 10.17 -1.79
CA GLU A 159 -15.44 10.71 -2.81
C GLU A 159 -14.51 9.64 -3.34
N LYS A 160 -13.95 8.80 -2.44
CA LYS A 160 -13.06 7.71 -2.81
C LYS A 160 -13.77 6.66 -3.66
N ILE A 161 -14.94 6.18 -3.25
CA ILE A 161 -15.72 5.17 -4.01
C ILE A 161 -16.12 5.71 -5.38
N ASP A 162 -16.53 7.00 -5.46
CA ASP A 162 -16.88 7.64 -6.72
C ASP A 162 -15.72 7.70 -7.71
N GLY A 163 -14.50 7.85 -7.21
CA GLY A 163 -13.28 7.84 -8.02
C GLY A 163 -12.77 6.45 -8.40
N LEU A 164 -13.28 5.35 -7.80
CA LEU A 164 -12.84 4.00 -8.10
C LEU A 164 -13.41 3.46 -9.42
N VAL A 165 -12.58 2.74 -10.14
CA VAL A 165 -13.00 1.82 -11.21
C VAL A 165 -13.15 0.43 -10.58
N LEU A 166 -14.37 -0.09 -10.50
CA LEU A 166 -14.69 -1.37 -9.88
C LEU A 166 -14.56 -2.50 -10.91
N GLU A 167 -13.34 -2.98 -11.11
CA GLU A 167 -13.08 -4.07 -12.05
C GLU A 167 -13.39 -5.44 -11.42
N ALA A 168 -14.20 -6.25 -12.11
CA ALA A 168 -14.47 -7.62 -11.69
C ALA A 168 -13.23 -8.51 -11.85
N LYS A 169 -12.70 -9.04 -10.76
CA LYS A 169 -11.63 -10.06 -10.77
C LYS A 169 -12.19 -11.48 -10.72
N THR A 170 -13.36 -11.63 -10.11
CA THR A 170 -14.10 -12.90 -10.00
C THR A 170 -15.60 -12.65 -10.17
N ALA A 171 -16.38 -13.72 -10.21
CA ALA A 171 -17.85 -13.61 -10.22
C ALA A 171 -18.43 -13.06 -8.89
N LYS A 172 -17.63 -13.04 -7.81
CA LYS A 172 -18.04 -12.55 -6.48
C LYS A 172 -17.59 -11.10 -6.21
N THR A 173 -16.77 -10.51 -7.09
CA THR A 173 -16.32 -9.12 -6.93
C THR A 173 -17.51 -8.16 -6.92
N ILE A 174 -17.55 -7.28 -5.92
CA ILE A 174 -18.52 -6.19 -5.87
C ILE A 174 -18.12 -5.12 -6.89
N VAL A 175 -18.98 -4.91 -7.90
CA VAL A 175 -18.78 -3.92 -8.97
C VAL A 175 -19.80 -2.79 -8.95
N ASP A 176 -20.68 -2.79 -7.97
CA ASP A 176 -21.69 -1.76 -7.73
C ASP A 176 -21.23 -0.86 -6.57
N LYS A 177 -21.22 0.45 -6.79
CA LYS A 177 -20.71 1.43 -5.81
C LYS A 177 -21.59 1.54 -4.57
N GLU A 178 -22.89 1.41 -4.72
CA GLU A 178 -23.84 1.48 -3.60
C GLU A 178 -23.67 0.25 -2.71
N LYS A 179 -23.59 -0.95 -3.30
CA LYS A 179 -23.30 -2.18 -2.57
C LYS A 179 -21.94 -2.15 -1.88
N LEU A 180 -20.92 -1.59 -2.55
CA LEU A 180 -19.61 -1.42 -1.93
C LEU A 180 -19.71 -0.50 -0.72
N PHE A 181 -20.43 0.62 -0.83
CA PHE A 181 -20.62 1.56 0.28
C PHE A 181 -21.33 0.86 1.46
N GLU A 182 -22.39 0.09 1.22
CA GLU A 182 -23.09 -0.68 2.25
C GLU A 182 -22.15 -1.69 2.93
N GLU A 183 -21.36 -2.43 2.16
CA GLU A 183 -20.36 -3.38 2.68
C GLU A 183 -19.31 -2.68 3.55
N ILE A 184 -18.85 -1.50 3.16
CA ILE A 184 -17.89 -0.72 3.96
C ILE A 184 -18.56 -0.18 5.23
N GLN A 185 -19.84 0.21 5.21
CA GLN A 185 -20.56 0.62 6.41
C GLN A 185 -20.71 -0.54 7.42
N LEU A 186 -20.90 -1.78 6.95
CA LEU A 186 -20.87 -2.96 7.81
C LEU A 186 -19.46 -3.16 8.41
N ALA A 187 -18.42 -3.02 7.59
CA ALA A 187 -17.03 -3.13 8.05
C ALA A 187 -16.68 -2.05 9.11
N LYS A 188 -17.21 -0.82 8.99
CA LYS A 188 -17.08 0.23 10.02
C LYS A 188 -17.71 -0.22 11.35
N LYS A 189 -18.92 -0.77 11.31
CA LYS A 189 -19.64 -1.25 12.49
C LYS A 189 -18.92 -2.39 13.18
N ASP A 190 -18.43 -3.36 12.41
CA ASP A 190 -17.73 -4.54 12.90
C ASP A 190 -16.26 -4.24 13.26
N ARG A 191 -15.73 -3.08 12.79
CA ARG A 191 -14.35 -2.64 12.93
C ARG A 191 -13.32 -3.52 12.18
N TYR A 192 -13.76 -4.41 11.33
CA TYR A 192 -12.97 -5.20 10.40
C TYR A 192 -13.75 -5.45 9.11
N ALA A 193 -13.04 -5.68 8.04
CA ALA A 193 -13.62 -6.06 6.75
C ALA A 193 -13.33 -7.53 6.44
N ILE A 194 -14.23 -8.15 5.69
CA ILE A 194 -14.05 -9.51 5.17
C ILE A 194 -14.21 -9.47 3.66
N GLN A 195 -13.42 -10.26 2.95
CA GLN A 195 -13.66 -10.61 1.55
C GLN A 195 -13.70 -12.13 1.39
N VAL A 196 -14.55 -12.64 0.51
CA VAL A 196 -14.64 -14.06 0.18
C VAL A 196 -14.60 -14.22 -1.32
N GLU A 197 -13.43 -14.64 -1.84
CA GLU A 197 -13.21 -14.91 -3.27
C GLU A 197 -13.50 -13.72 -4.20
N GLU A 198 -13.43 -12.48 -3.72
CA GLU A 198 -13.68 -11.29 -4.53
C GLU A 198 -12.47 -10.87 -5.35
N TYR A 199 -11.26 -11.03 -4.81
CA TYR A 199 -10.01 -10.73 -5.49
C TYR A 199 -9.49 -11.93 -6.29
N LEU A 200 -9.49 -13.11 -5.67
CA LEU A 200 -9.06 -14.36 -6.27
C LEU A 200 -9.95 -15.51 -5.76
N ALA A 201 -10.38 -16.38 -6.69
CA ALA A 201 -11.14 -17.58 -6.34
C ALA A 201 -10.33 -18.48 -5.39
N GLY A 202 -10.97 -19.06 -4.39
CA GLY A 202 -10.31 -19.91 -3.41
C GLY A 202 -9.71 -19.17 -2.21
N VAL A 203 -9.73 -17.83 -2.19
CA VAL A 203 -9.18 -17.01 -1.12
C VAL A 203 -10.24 -16.28 -0.33
N LEU A 204 -10.14 -16.33 1.00
CA LEU A 204 -10.89 -15.45 1.89
C LEU A 204 -9.93 -14.74 2.84
N ALA A 205 -10.31 -13.54 3.29
CA ALA A 205 -9.49 -12.74 4.18
C ALA A 205 -10.33 -11.89 5.13
N ILE A 206 -9.75 -11.63 6.31
CA ILE A 206 -10.25 -10.67 7.30
C ILE A 206 -9.20 -9.61 7.54
N ALA A 207 -9.58 -8.33 7.61
CA ALA A 207 -8.64 -7.23 7.79
C ALA A 207 -9.16 -6.17 8.77
N ALA A 208 -8.26 -5.60 9.54
CA ALA A 208 -8.53 -4.45 10.40
C ALA A 208 -7.81 -3.19 9.89
N PRO A 209 -8.41 -2.01 10.04
CA PRO A 209 -7.75 -0.75 9.69
C PRO A 209 -6.59 -0.44 10.62
N LEU A 210 -5.63 0.32 10.11
CA LEU A 210 -4.53 0.91 10.87
C LEU A 210 -4.73 2.42 10.95
N TYR A 211 -4.49 2.98 12.12
CA TYR A 211 -4.69 4.40 12.40
C TYR A 211 -3.38 5.07 12.80
N ASP A 212 -3.23 6.32 12.40
CA ASP A 212 -2.18 7.18 12.94
C ASP A 212 -2.42 7.41 14.43
N PRO A 213 -1.46 7.11 15.32
CA PRO A 213 -1.67 7.16 16.77
C PRO A 213 -1.88 8.57 17.32
N ILE A 214 -1.59 9.62 16.54
CA ILE A 214 -1.73 11.02 16.97
C ILE A 214 -3.00 11.65 16.38
N SER A 215 -3.22 11.49 15.06
CA SER A 215 -4.38 12.11 14.40
C SER A 215 -5.64 11.26 14.46
N GLY A 216 -5.50 9.95 14.67
CA GLY A 216 -6.60 8.99 14.58
C GLY A 216 -7.08 8.74 13.15
N SER A 217 -6.44 9.33 12.12
CA SER A 217 -6.80 9.09 10.73
C SER A 217 -6.37 7.70 10.26
N GLY A 218 -7.14 7.10 9.34
CA GLY A 218 -6.80 5.83 8.72
C GLY A 218 -5.55 5.96 7.85
N VAL A 219 -4.57 5.08 8.06
CA VAL A 219 -3.28 5.11 7.34
C VAL A 219 -2.96 3.80 6.63
N GLY A 220 -3.82 2.80 6.72
CA GLY A 220 -3.59 1.50 6.09
C GLY A 220 -4.46 0.41 6.67
N ALA A 221 -4.01 -0.85 6.51
CA ALA A 221 -4.70 -2.01 7.05
C ALA A 221 -3.73 -3.19 7.29
N VAL A 222 -4.17 -4.15 8.10
CA VAL A 222 -3.55 -5.47 8.27
C VAL A 222 -4.56 -6.54 7.92
N SER A 223 -4.17 -7.60 7.19
CA SER A 223 -5.04 -8.74 6.88
C SER A 223 -4.46 -10.06 7.35
N PHE A 224 -5.38 -11.01 7.59
CA PHE A 224 -5.14 -12.43 7.68
C PHE A 224 -5.81 -13.10 6.50
N ASP A 225 -5.04 -13.91 5.75
CA ASP A 225 -5.48 -14.50 4.50
C ASP A 225 -5.50 -16.04 4.63
N PHE A 226 -6.55 -16.66 4.07
CA PHE A 226 -6.84 -18.09 4.20
C PHE A 226 -7.31 -18.68 2.86
N SER A 227 -7.20 -20.00 2.75
CA SER A 227 -7.88 -20.77 1.71
C SER A 227 -9.32 -21.09 2.12
N VAL A 228 -10.27 -20.99 1.18
CA VAL A 228 -11.66 -21.46 1.41
C VAL A 228 -11.76 -22.96 1.65
N LEU A 229 -10.69 -23.72 1.35
CA LEU A 229 -10.60 -25.16 1.66
C LEU A 229 -10.28 -25.42 3.13
N GLU A 230 -9.68 -24.46 3.82
CA GLU A 230 -9.24 -24.58 5.22
C GLU A 230 -10.19 -23.87 6.18
N GLU A 231 -10.75 -22.73 5.76
CA GLU A 231 -11.62 -21.91 6.60
C GLU A 231 -12.93 -21.52 5.87
N SER A 232 -14.03 -21.44 6.60
CA SER A 232 -15.24 -20.76 6.18
C SER A 232 -15.27 -19.32 6.73
N ARG A 233 -16.14 -18.47 6.15
CA ARG A 233 -16.35 -17.10 6.65
C ARG A 233 -16.67 -17.08 8.14
N GLU A 234 -17.61 -17.93 8.58
CA GLU A 234 -18.10 -18.00 9.97
C GLU A 234 -16.99 -18.50 10.92
N SER A 235 -16.25 -19.54 10.51
CA SER A 235 -15.13 -20.08 11.28
C SER A 235 -14.02 -19.05 11.43
N MET A 236 -13.61 -18.40 10.33
CA MET A 236 -12.60 -17.35 10.31
C MET A 236 -12.99 -16.18 11.22
N GLN A 237 -14.22 -15.70 11.10
CA GLN A 237 -14.75 -14.60 11.93
C GLN A 237 -14.72 -14.95 13.42
N LYS A 238 -15.16 -16.15 13.79
CA LYS A 238 -15.19 -16.62 15.18
C LYS A 238 -13.78 -16.78 15.76
N ARG A 239 -12.84 -17.30 14.98
CA ARG A 239 -11.47 -17.62 15.45
C ARG A 239 -10.56 -16.40 15.45
N TYR A 240 -10.70 -15.54 14.45
CA TYR A 240 -9.72 -14.47 14.17
C TYR A 240 -10.27 -13.06 14.30
N GLY A 241 -11.59 -12.87 14.45
CA GLY A 241 -12.19 -11.54 14.57
C GLY A 241 -11.63 -10.69 15.71
N THR A 242 -11.49 -11.26 16.91
CA THR A 242 -10.86 -10.57 18.04
C THR A 242 -9.35 -10.37 17.83
N LEU A 243 -8.67 -11.37 17.23
CA LEU A 243 -7.23 -11.32 17.02
C LEU A 243 -6.86 -10.24 15.99
N ILE A 244 -7.61 -10.13 14.88
CA ILE A 244 -7.31 -9.11 13.86
C ILE A 244 -7.50 -7.69 14.41
N LEU A 245 -8.52 -7.45 15.23
CA LEU A 245 -8.73 -6.18 15.90
C LEU A 245 -7.57 -5.82 16.84
N ALA A 246 -7.18 -6.75 17.72
CA ALA A 246 -6.04 -6.57 18.61
C ALA A 246 -4.73 -6.34 17.85
N THR A 247 -4.56 -7.02 16.71
CA THR A 247 -3.40 -6.84 15.83
C THR A 247 -3.39 -5.45 15.22
N GLY A 248 -4.52 -4.98 14.69
CA GLY A 248 -4.65 -3.63 14.14
C GLY A 248 -4.34 -2.54 15.17
N GLU A 249 -4.84 -2.70 16.39
CA GLU A 249 -4.56 -1.75 17.50
C GLU A 249 -3.07 -1.74 17.88
N ARG A 250 -2.44 -2.91 18.05
CA ARG A 250 -1.00 -3.02 18.36
C ARG A 250 -0.13 -2.40 17.26
N LEU A 251 -0.43 -2.71 16.00
CA LEU A 251 0.32 -2.18 14.85
C LEU A 251 0.15 -0.67 14.71
N SER A 252 -1.06 -0.14 14.92
CA SER A 252 -1.33 1.31 14.87
C SER A 252 -0.46 2.09 15.84
N GLN A 253 -0.21 1.56 17.04
CA GLN A 253 0.66 2.19 18.04
C GLN A 253 2.15 2.22 17.63
N MET A 254 2.56 1.31 16.74
CA MET A 254 3.95 1.20 16.29
C MET A 254 4.23 1.99 15.00
N LEU A 255 3.20 2.47 14.32
CA LEU A 255 3.39 3.23 13.09
C LEU A 255 3.94 4.64 13.38
N PRO A 256 4.82 5.15 12.49
CA PRO A 256 5.25 6.53 12.59
C PRO A 256 4.08 7.46 12.32
N SER A 257 3.87 8.45 13.19
CA SER A 257 2.86 9.46 12.92
C SER A 257 3.22 10.28 11.69
N THR A 258 2.30 10.33 10.73
CA THR A 258 2.43 11.16 9.52
C THR A 258 2.36 12.66 9.83
N ASN A 259 1.81 13.05 10.99
CA ASN A 259 1.69 14.45 11.43
C ASN A 259 2.99 15.07 11.97
N ARG A 260 4.04 14.29 12.23
CA ARG A 260 5.36 14.85 12.62
C ARG A 260 6.07 15.59 11.46
N LEU A 261 5.56 15.49 10.23
CA LEU A 261 6.15 16.13 9.04
C LEU A 261 5.34 17.33 8.53
N LYS A 262 4.34 17.83 9.26
CA LYS A 262 3.80 19.17 9.00
C LYS A 262 4.76 20.20 9.63
N LEU A 263 5.88 20.43 8.93
CA LEU A 263 6.74 21.59 9.13
C LEU A 263 6.11 22.83 8.49
#